data_6330a5235be729ad51ae1cac8be0d0e5
#
_entry.id   6330a5235be729ad51ae1cac8be0d0e5
#
_cell.length_a   1.000
_cell.length_b   1.000
_cell.length_c   1.000
_cell.angle_alpha   90.00
_cell.angle_beta   90.00
_cell.angle_gamma   90.00
#
_symmetry.space_group_name_H-M   'P 1'
#
loop_
_entity.id
_entity.type
_entity.pdbx_description
1 polymer ?
#
loop_
_entity_poly.entity_id
_entity_poly.type
_entity_poly.pdbx_seq_one_letter_code
_entity_poly.pdbx_strand_id
1 'polypeptide(L)'
;MLQCEQGHAPNATINTQMRSPMRVVVLSDTHAPRFWKTCPPAVAAQLSEADLILHAGDVCVPAVLDELAGFAPVRVVLGNNDGPDVAAWGAPETAEFDIDGLAVAMIHDSGPRIGRLPRLRRRFPQADLVVFGHSHIPWDESAGGLRILNPGSPTDKRRQPHGTIAVFDITDGRLERTELVDVS
;
A
#
# COMPACT_ATOMS: atom_id res chain seq x y z
N MET A 1 -10.62 -67.31 18.57
CA MET A 1 -10.84 -65.98 19.20
C MET A 1 -9.66 -65.12 18.80
N LEU A 2 -9.83 -64.29 17.81
CA LEU A 2 -8.83 -63.31 17.35
C LEU A 2 -9.35 -61.93 17.75
N GLN A 3 -8.63 -61.26 18.66
CA GLN A 3 -8.92 -59.90 19.06
C GLN A 3 -8.38 -58.93 18.00
N CYS A 4 -9.25 -58.09 17.47
CA CYS A 4 -8.89 -56.98 16.59
C CYS A 4 -8.43 -55.79 17.47
N GLU A 5 -7.14 -55.47 17.45
CA GLU A 5 -6.62 -54.21 18.02
C GLU A 5 -6.95 -53.06 17.10
N GLN A 6 -7.76 -52.13 17.61
CA GLN A 6 -8.06 -50.87 16.95
C GLN A 6 -6.88 -49.90 17.17
N GLY A 7 -6.09 -49.69 16.12
CA GLY A 7 -5.04 -48.70 16.09
C GLY A 7 -5.63 -47.29 16.17
N HIS A 8 -5.34 -46.59 17.27
CA HIS A 8 -5.63 -45.16 17.43
C HIS A 8 -4.61 -44.38 16.63
N ALA A 9 -5.07 -43.68 15.57
CA ALA A 9 -4.26 -42.73 14.84
C ALA A 9 -4.03 -41.46 15.72
N PRO A 10 -2.80 -40.98 15.82
CA PRO A 10 -2.56 -39.75 16.59
C PRO A 10 -3.19 -38.54 15.84
N ASN A 11 -4.05 -37.80 16.53
CA ASN A 11 -4.51 -36.49 16.11
C ASN A 11 -3.30 -35.59 15.90
N ALA A 12 -2.98 -35.29 14.64
CA ALA A 12 -2.03 -34.26 14.29
C ALA A 12 -2.66 -32.90 14.68
N THR A 13 -2.27 -32.39 15.81
CA THR A 13 -2.57 -31.01 16.21
C THR A 13 -1.87 -30.09 15.19
N ILE A 14 -2.64 -29.52 14.26
CA ILE A 14 -2.14 -28.49 13.36
C ILE A 14 -1.80 -27.29 14.25
N ASN A 15 -0.52 -27.13 14.55
CA ASN A 15 0.01 -25.95 15.23
C ASN A 15 -0.04 -24.80 14.21
N THR A 16 -1.19 -24.12 14.11
CA THR A 16 -1.33 -22.89 13.34
C THR A 16 -0.58 -21.80 14.11
N GLN A 17 0.72 -21.73 13.87
CA GLN A 17 1.54 -20.62 14.34
C GLN A 17 1.01 -19.36 13.65
N MET A 18 0.25 -18.55 14.36
CA MET A 18 -0.29 -17.30 13.84
C MET A 18 0.90 -16.43 13.44
N ARG A 19 1.07 -16.19 12.14
CA ARG A 19 2.07 -15.26 11.62
C ARG A 19 1.66 -13.85 12.03
N SER A 20 2.63 -13.03 12.41
CA SER A 20 2.36 -11.60 12.62
C SER A 20 1.90 -10.98 11.30
N PRO A 21 0.87 -10.12 11.34
CA PRO A 21 0.45 -9.39 10.14
C PRO A 21 1.60 -8.58 9.53
N MET A 22 1.69 -8.55 8.21
CA MET A 22 2.58 -7.65 7.49
C MET A 22 1.98 -6.25 7.48
N ARG A 23 2.70 -5.29 8.08
CA ARG A 23 2.29 -3.90 8.14
C ARG A 23 2.78 -3.12 6.93
N VAL A 24 1.86 -2.55 6.17
CA VAL A 24 2.14 -1.77 4.97
C VAL A 24 1.73 -0.31 5.18
N VAL A 25 2.67 0.61 4.94
CA VAL A 25 2.42 2.05 4.97
C VAL A 25 2.38 2.59 3.54
N VAL A 26 1.34 3.35 3.21
CA VAL A 26 1.09 3.88 1.87
C VAL A 26 1.14 5.39 1.87
N LEU A 27 1.98 5.95 1.00
CA LEU A 27 2.13 7.38 0.76
C LEU A 27 1.84 7.70 -0.71
N SER A 28 1.56 8.97 -0.99
CA SER A 28 1.49 9.54 -2.33
C SER A 28 1.70 11.04 -2.27
N ASP A 29 2.06 11.64 -3.41
CA ASP A 29 2.02 13.08 -3.61
C ASP A 29 2.85 13.87 -2.57
N THR A 30 4.08 13.42 -2.30
CA THR A 30 5.00 14.05 -1.34
C THR A 30 5.59 15.37 -1.85
N HIS A 31 5.72 15.51 -3.18
CA HIS A 31 6.15 16.72 -3.90
C HIS A 31 7.39 17.39 -3.31
N ALA A 32 8.47 16.62 -3.17
CA ALA A 32 9.76 17.13 -2.71
C ALA A 32 10.46 17.97 -3.80
N PRO A 33 11.28 18.94 -3.44
CA PRO A 33 11.60 19.40 -2.08
C PRO A 33 10.62 20.46 -1.56
N ARG A 34 9.57 20.78 -2.32
CA ARG A 34 8.68 21.89 -2.01
C ARG A 34 7.87 21.66 -0.74
N PHE A 35 7.27 20.47 -0.61
CA PHE A 35 6.39 20.12 0.51
C PHE A 35 7.03 19.08 1.44
N TRP A 36 7.88 18.20 0.92
CA TRP A 36 8.67 17.27 1.69
C TRP A 36 10.14 17.72 1.76
N LYS A 37 10.55 18.29 2.89
CA LYS A 37 11.95 18.68 3.13
C LYS A 37 12.72 17.63 3.91
N THR A 38 12.02 16.92 4.77
CA THR A 38 12.45 15.79 5.57
C THR A 38 11.19 15.04 6.02
N CYS A 39 11.32 13.77 6.37
CA CYS A 39 10.20 12.96 6.81
C CYS A 39 9.49 13.62 8.02
N PRO A 40 8.19 13.94 7.92
CA PRO A 40 7.46 14.49 9.06
C PRO A 40 7.45 13.51 10.23
N PRO A 41 7.59 13.98 11.50
CA PRO A 41 7.65 13.09 12.67
C PRO A 41 6.46 12.13 12.80
N ALA A 42 5.24 12.58 12.49
CA ALA A 42 4.05 11.75 12.52
C ALA A 42 4.07 10.64 11.46
N VAL A 43 4.65 10.92 10.27
CA VAL A 43 4.88 9.92 9.22
C VAL A 43 5.97 8.95 9.65
N ALA A 44 7.11 9.45 10.16
CA ALA A 44 8.22 8.62 10.62
C ALA A 44 7.79 7.62 11.71
N ALA A 45 6.88 8.03 12.62
CA ALA A 45 6.33 7.16 13.63
C ALA A 45 5.58 5.96 13.03
N GLN A 46 4.84 6.14 11.92
CA GLN A 46 4.16 5.03 11.23
C GLN A 46 5.15 4.18 10.43
N LEU A 47 6.15 4.82 9.79
CA LEU A 47 7.16 4.12 8.99
C LEU A 47 8.07 3.24 9.84
N SER A 48 8.34 3.60 11.10
CA SER A 48 9.19 2.82 12.01
C SER A 48 8.64 1.42 12.34
N GLU A 49 7.35 1.20 12.10
CA GLU A 49 6.68 -0.09 12.30
C GLU A 49 6.34 -0.78 10.97
N ALA A 50 6.73 -0.22 9.83
CA ALA A 50 6.39 -0.74 8.51
C ALA A 50 7.30 -1.92 8.12
N ASP A 51 6.69 -2.97 7.56
CA ASP A 51 7.39 -4.05 6.88
C ASP A 51 7.57 -3.75 5.37
N LEU A 52 6.70 -2.89 4.82
CA LEU A 52 6.73 -2.46 3.42
C LEU A 52 6.14 -1.05 3.28
N ILE A 53 6.73 -0.26 2.39
CA ILE A 53 6.25 1.06 2.03
C ILE A 53 5.81 1.07 0.58
N LEU A 54 4.59 1.58 0.30
CA LEU A 54 4.10 1.84 -1.03
C LEU A 54 4.04 3.35 -1.26
N HIS A 55 4.57 3.83 -2.40
CA HIS A 55 4.47 5.23 -2.80
C HIS A 55 3.79 5.35 -4.16
N ALA A 56 2.60 5.93 -4.20
CA ALA A 56 1.76 5.99 -5.40
C ALA A 56 2.08 7.18 -6.32
N GLY A 57 3.34 7.64 -6.35
CA GLY A 57 3.85 8.64 -7.30
C GLY A 57 3.81 10.08 -6.81
N ASP A 58 4.31 10.99 -7.67
CA ASP A 58 4.57 12.40 -7.36
C ASP A 58 5.52 12.59 -6.17
N VAL A 59 6.64 11.87 -6.24
CA VAL A 59 7.79 11.96 -5.34
C VAL A 59 8.60 13.22 -5.63
N CYS A 60 8.84 13.48 -6.92
CA CYS A 60 9.59 14.54 -7.57
C CYS A 60 11.12 14.45 -7.44
N VAL A 61 11.69 13.91 -6.35
CA VAL A 61 13.15 13.68 -6.23
C VAL A 61 13.47 12.35 -5.55
N PRO A 62 14.46 11.57 -6.06
CA PRO A 62 14.81 10.25 -5.52
C PRO A 62 15.20 10.23 -4.05
N ALA A 63 15.74 11.32 -3.52
CA ALA A 63 16.17 11.42 -2.12
C ALA A 63 15.04 11.09 -1.11
N VAL A 64 13.77 11.31 -1.48
CA VAL A 64 12.63 10.89 -0.64
C VAL A 64 12.55 9.36 -0.58
N LEU A 65 12.74 8.69 -1.71
CA LEU A 65 12.70 7.22 -1.78
C LEU A 65 13.87 6.61 -1.00
N ASP A 66 15.05 7.24 -1.05
CA ASP A 66 16.21 6.83 -0.26
C ASP A 66 15.95 7.00 1.24
N GLU A 67 15.32 8.13 1.65
CA GLU A 67 14.91 8.37 3.04
C GLU A 67 13.88 7.33 3.50
N LEU A 68 12.86 7.03 2.68
CA LEU A 68 11.86 6.01 2.97
C LEU A 68 12.47 4.60 3.04
N ALA A 69 13.41 4.28 2.14
CA ALA A 69 14.10 2.98 2.13
C ALA A 69 14.97 2.76 3.38
N GLY A 70 15.28 3.81 4.12
CA GLY A 70 15.90 3.71 5.45
C GLY A 70 15.00 3.13 6.53
N PHE A 71 13.68 3.13 6.33
CA PHE A 71 12.71 2.53 7.26
C PHE A 71 12.33 1.09 6.88
N ALA A 72 11.92 0.89 5.62
CA ALA A 72 11.50 -0.42 5.11
C ALA A 72 11.66 -0.47 3.57
N PRO A 73 11.58 -1.66 2.93
CA PRO A 73 11.55 -1.78 1.48
C PRO A 73 10.46 -0.90 0.86
N VAL A 74 10.78 -0.24 -0.28
CA VAL A 74 9.86 0.67 -0.98
C VAL A 74 9.44 0.10 -2.32
N ARG A 75 8.13 0.14 -2.61
CA ARG A 75 7.56 -0.02 -3.95
C ARG A 75 6.97 1.32 -4.37
N VAL A 76 7.31 1.78 -5.56
CA VAL A 76 6.90 3.10 -6.06
C VAL A 76 6.42 3.00 -7.49
N VAL A 77 5.47 3.86 -7.89
CA VAL A 77 5.11 4.10 -9.29
C VAL A 77 5.34 5.56 -9.64
N LEU A 78 5.56 5.86 -10.91
CA LEU A 78 5.72 7.23 -11.40
C LEU A 78 4.42 8.02 -11.30
N GLY A 79 4.52 9.26 -10.82
CA GLY A 79 3.50 10.28 -10.94
C GLY A 79 3.77 11.23 -12.11
N ASN A 80 2.85 12.13 -12.38
CA ASN A 80 2.97 13.08 -13.51
C ASN A 80 3.99 14.21 -13.25
N ASN A 81 4.44 14.38 -12.02
CA ASN A 81 5.50 15.35 -11.67
C ASN A 81 6.86 14.68 -11.46
N ASP A 82 6.95 13.36 -11.64
CA ASP A 82 8.20 12.63 -11.50
C ASP A 82 9.04 12.71 -12.78
N GLY A 83 10.33 12.93 -12.62
CA GLY A 83 11.30 12.99 -13.71
C GLY A 83 12.00 11.66 -14.00
N PRO A 84 12.92 11.66 -14.99
CA PRO A 84 13.68 10.48 -15.37
C PRO A 84 14.60 9.95 -14.26
N ASP A 85 14.95 10.76 -13.27
CA ASP A 85 15.73 10.38 -12.10
C ASP A 85 14.92 9.48 -11.14
N VAL A 86 13.63 9.74 -10.95
CA VAL A 86 12.71 8.87 -10.20
C VAL A 86 12.48 7.56 -10.96
N ALA A 87 12.35 7.64 -12.30
CA ALA A 87 12.27 6.44 -13.14
C ALA A 87 13.55 5.58 -13.05
N ALA A 88 14.72 6.21 -13.02
CA ALA A 88 16.01 5.54 -12.88
C ALA A 88 16.20 4.89 -11.49
N TRP A 89 15.51 5.39 -10.46
CA TRP A 89 15.47 4.76 -9.14
C TRP A 89 14.73 3.40 -9.17
N GLY A 90 13.90 3.16 -10.20
CA GLY A 90 13.18 1.91 -10.43
C GLY A 90 11.67 2.05 -10.39
N ALA A 91 11.13 3.27 -10.49
CA ALA A 91 9.70 3.52 -10.51
C ALA A 91 9.12 3.27 -11.92
N PRO A 92 8.24 2.26 -12.12
CA PRO A 92 7.48 2.08 -13.35
C PRO A 92 6.24 2.99 -13.38
N GLU A 93 5.57 3.12 -14.53
CA GLU A 93 4.27 3.82 -14.63
C GLU A 93 3.15 3.10 -13.85
N THR A 94 3.19 1.77 -13.85
CA THR A 94 2.27 0.92 -13.07
C THR A 94 3.02 -0.30 -12.55
N ALA A 95 2.59 -0.84 -11.41
CA ALA A 95 3.14 -2.05 -10.83
C ALA A 95 2.02 -3.00 -10.43
N GLU A 96 2.23 -4.31 -10.66
CA GLU A 96 1.38 -5.38 -10.15
C GLU A 96 2.27 -6.39 -9.43
N PHE A 97 1.92 -6.76 -8.21
CA PHE A 97 2.71 -7.65 -7.36
C PHE A 97 1.84 -8.27 -6.27
N ASP A 98 2.39 -9.27 -5.61
CA ASP A 98 1.77 -9.93 -4.47
C ASP A 98 2.37 -9.44 -3.15
N ILE A 99 1.53 -9.28 -2.13
CA ILE A 99 1.94 -9.04 -0.76
C ILE A 99 1.27 -10.10 0.12
N ASP A 100 2.02 -11.08 0.56
CA ASP A 100 1.56 -12.16 1.45
C ASP A 100 0.25 -12.83 0.96
N GLY A 101 0.10 -13.02 -0.36
CA GLY A 101 -1.08 -13.60 -1.01
C GLY A 101 -2.16 -12.60 -1.45
N LEU A 102 -2.00 -11.30 -1.15
CA LEU A 102 -2.89 -10.25 -1.65
C LEU A 102 -2.37 -9.69 -2.98
N ALA A 103 -3.19 -9.76 -4.03
CA ALA A 103 -2.83 -9.20 -5.34
C ALA A 103 -3.02 -7.68 -5.34
N VAL A 104 -1.91 -6.94 -5.45
CA VAL A 104 -1.87 -5.47 -5.39
C VAL A 104 -1.48 -4.88 -6.73
N ALA A 105 -2.20 -3.86 -7.17
CA ALA A 105 -1.80 -3.02 -8.29
C ALA A 105 -1.60 -1.57 -7.84
N MET A 106 -0.67 -0.86 -8.49
CA MET A 106 -0.41 0.56 -8.25
C MET A 106 -0.43 1.34 -9.54
N ILE A 107 -1.02 2.52 -9.51
CA ILE A 107 -1.04 3.51 -10.58
C ILE A 107 -1.20 4.90 -9.96
N HIS A 108 -0.49 5.90 -10.45
CA HIS A 108 -0.64 7.25 -9.88
C HIS A 108 -2.00 7.87 -10.17
N ASP A 109 -2.37 8.01 -11.45
CA ASP A 109 -3.66 8.58 -11.85
C ASP A 109 -4.70 7.52 -12.15
N SER A 110 -5.71 7.42 -11.29
CA SER A 110 -6.87 6.53 -11.45
C SER A 110 -7.93 7.06 -12.42
N GLY A 111 -7.76 8.28 -12.96
CA GLY A 111 -8.72 9.00 -13.76
C GLY A 111 -9.92 9.56 -12.98
N PRO A 112 -10.98 10.01 -13.67
CA PRO A 112 -12.13 10.66 -13.06
C PRO A 112 -12.80 9.84 -11.97
N ARG A 113 -13.39 10.53 -10.97
CA ARG A 113 -14.10 9.88 -9.85
C ARG A 113 -15.23 9.00 -10.33
N ILE A 114 -16.03 9.49 -11.30
CA ILE A 114 -17.17 8.75 -11.84
C ILE A 114 -16.67 7.52 -12.61
N GLY A 115 -17.16 6.33 -12.24
CA GLY A 115 -16.79 5.06 -12.85
C GLY A 115 -15.35 4.61 -12.57
N ARG A 116 -14.71 5.12 -11.49
CA ARG A 116 -13.34 4.77 -11.11
C ARG A 116 -13.19 3.29 -10.83
N LEU A 117 -13.97 2.73 -9.94
CA LEU A 117 -13.87 1.33 -9.54
C LEU A 117 -14.03 0.36 -10.73
N PRO A 118 -15.07 0.43 -11.58
CA PRO A 118 -15.18 -0.45 -12.74
C PRO A 118 -14.08 -0.23 -13.79
N ARG A 119 -13.51 0.98 -13.90
CA ARG A 119 -12.37 1.27 -14.77
C ARG A 119 -11.11 0.59 -14.26
N LEU A 120 -10.82 0.69 -12.96
CA LEU A 120 -9.66 0.05 -12.33
C LEU A 120 -9.78 -1.48 -12.35
N ARG A 121 -10.98 -2.04 -12.12
CA ARG A 121 -11.23 -3.49 -12.28
C ARG A 121 -10.93 -3.99 -13.70
N ARG A 122 -11.29 -3.21 -14.74
CA ARG A 122 -10.96 -3.58 -16.13
C ARG A 122 -9.47 -3.49 -16.42
N ARG A 123 -8.77 -2.51 -15.82
CA ARG A 123 -7.34 -2.32 -16.02
C ARG A 123 -6.51 -3.37 -15.29
N PHE A 124 -6.91 -3.75 -14.08
CA PHE A 124 -6.23 -4.68 -13.19
C PHE A 124 -7.21 -5.81 -12.78
N PRO A 125 -7.52 -6.74 -13.69
CA PRO A 125 -8.59 -7.72 -13.47
C PRO A 125 -8.30 -8.71 -12.34
N GLN A 126 -7.02 -8.91 -11.99
CA GLN A 126 -6.60 -9.85 -10.94
C GLN A 126 -6.33 -9.17 -9.59
N ALA A 127 -6.36 -7.83 -9.52
CA ALA A 127 -6.05 -7.13 -8.29
C ALA A 127 -7.18 -7.25 -7.26
N ASP A 128 -6.79 -7.49 -6.00
CA ASP A 128 -7.65 -7.38 -4.83
C ASP A 128 -7.64 -5.94 -4.27
N LEU A 129 -6.48 -5.26 -4.40
CA LEU A 129 -6.27 -3.88 -4.00
C LEU A 129 -5.63 -3.09 -5.14
N VAL A 130 -6.18 -1.90 -5.45
CA VAL A 130 -5.52 -0.90 -6.30
C VAL A 130 -5.22 0.35 -5.48
N VAL A 131 -3.93 0.70 -5.39
CA VAL A 131 -3.45 1.93 -4.75
C VAL A 131 -3.21 2.99 -5.82
N PHE A 132 -3.68 4.22 -5.55
CA PHE A 132 -3.50 5.36 -6.46
C PHE A 132 -3.31 6.67 -5.70
N GLY A 133 -2.89 7.75 -6.39
CA GLY A 133 -2.62 9.07 -5.81
C GLY A 133 -3.29 10.21 -6.58
N HIS A 134 -2.48 11.21 -6.99
CA HIS A 134 -2.77 12.32 -7.89
C HIS A 134 -3.77 13.36 -7.37
N SER A 135 -4.88 12.95 -6.80
CA SER A 135 -5.93 13.87 -6.36
C SER A 135 -5.64 14.54 -5.01
N HIS A 136 -4.73 14.00 -4.20
CA HIS A 136 -4.48 14.33 -2.79
C HIS A 136 -5.71 14.15 -1.89
N ILE A 137 -6.75 13.51 -2.39
CA ILE A 137 -8.00 13.27 -1.65
C ILE A 137 -7.96 11.84 -1.12
N PRO A 138 -7.93 11.65 0.21
CA PRO A 138 -8.00 10.31 0.77
C PRO A 138 -9.28 9.61 0.34
N TRP A 139 -9.17 8.38 -0.10
CA TRP A 139 -10.26 7.60 -0.66
C TRP A 139 -10.10 6.12 -0.34
N ASP A 140 -11.15 5.52 0.14
CA ASP A 140 -11.22 4.09 0.41
C ASP A 140 -12.60 3.57 0.02
N GLU A 141 -12.65 2.67 -0.97
CA GLU A 141 -13.89 2.12 -1.53
C GLU A 141 -13.68 0.65 -1.89
N SER A 142 -14.67 -0.19 -1.58
CA SER A 142 -14.65 -1.60 -1.93
C SER A 142 -15.96 -2.03 -2.58
N ALA A 143 -15.87 -2.72 -3.71
CA ALA A 143 -17.00 -3.40 -4.32
C ALA A 143 -16.52 -4.53 -5.25
N GLY A 144 -17.32 -5.60 -5.35
CA GLY A 144 -17.07 -6.70 -6.28
C GLY A 144 -15.71 -7.37 -6.11
N GLY A 145 -15.21 -7.51 -4.86
CA GLY A 145 -13.91 -8.11 -4.56
C GLY A 145 -12.70 -7.26 -4.89
N LEU A 146 -12.88 -5.98 -5.27
CA LEU A 146 -11.79 -5.01 -5.44
C LEU A 146 -11.91 -3.91 -4.39
N ARG A 147 -10.81 -3.59 -3.72
CA ARG A 147 -10.64 -2.37 -2.94
C ARG A 147 -9.79 -1.37 -3.72
N ILE A 148 -10.16 -0.11 -3.69
CA ILE A 148 -9.38 0.99 -4.28
C ILE A 148 -9.05 2.01 -3.19
N LEU A 149 -7.78 2.41 -3.10
CA LEU A 149 -7.27 3.21 -2.00
C LEU A 149 -6.41 4.36 -2.51
N ASN A 150 -6.70 5.58 -2.05
CA ASN A 150 -5.81 6.74 -2.16
C ASN A 150 -5.45 7.18 -0.75
N PRO A 151 -4.15 7.22 -0.38
CA PRO A 151 -3.74 7.63 0.96
C PRO A 151 -3.93 9.13 1.23
N GLY A 152 -4.23 9.93 0.19
CA GLY A 152 -4.10 11.39 0.23
C GLY A 152 -2.64 11.81 0.06
N SER A 153 -2.25 12.92 0.68
CA SER A 153 -0.87 13.39 0.73
C SER A 153 -0.50 13.77 2.15
N PRO A 154 0.66 13.34 2.66
CA PRO A 154 1.11 13.69 4.01
C PRO A 154 1.57 15.17 4.13
N THR A 155 1.95 15.79 3.02
CA THR A 155 2.64 17.09 3.01
C THR A 155 1.94 18.14 2.17
N ASP A 156 1.38 17.79 1.00
CA ASP A 156 0.60 18.69 0.15
C ASP A 156 -0.89 18.35 0.20
N LYS A 157 -1.51 18.60 1.33
CA LYS A 157 -2.93 18.28 1.55
C LYS A 157 -3.91 19.08 0.69
N ARG A 158 -3.44 20.10 -0.01
CA ARG A 158 -4.28 21.02 -0.82
C ARG A 158 -5.46 21.57 -0.01
N ARG A 159 -6.70 21.22 -0.39
CA ARG A 159 -7.94 21.65 0.28
C ARG A 159 -8.43 20.68 1.34
N GLN A 160 -7.70 19.60 1.60
CA GLN A 160 -8.08 18.64 2.64
C GLN A 160 -7.80 19.23 4.03
N PRO A 161 -8.58 18.86 5.05
CA PRO A 161 -8.38 19.35 6.43
C PRO A 161 -7.02 18.92 6.98
N HIS A 162 -6.61 17.70 6.66
CA HIS A 162 -5.43 17.04 7.20
C HIS A 162 -4.52 16.49 6.10
N GLY A 163 -3.21 16.38 6.39
CA GLY A 163 -2.28 15.54 5.69
C GLY A 163 -2.54 14.08 6.08
N THR A 164 -2.55 13.16 5.10
CA THR A 164 -2.89 11.77 5.36
C THR A 164 -1.96 10.79 4.68
N ILE A 165 -1.85 9.62 5.29
CA ILE A 165 -1.29 8.39 4.75
C ILE A 165 -2.30 7.27 4.94
N ALA A 166 -2.07 6.10 4.33
CA ALA A 166 -2.83 4.91 4.66
C ALA A 166 -1.91 3.86 5.33
N VAL A 167 -2.48 3.09 6.24
CA VAL A 167 -1.82 1.95 6.88
C VAL A 167 -2.75 0.76 6.78
N PHE A 168 -2.22 -0.40 6.42
CA PHE A 168 -2.98 -1.64 6.46
C PHE A 168 -2.11 -2.83 6.88
N ASP A 169 -2.75 -3.79 7.51
CA ASP A 169 -2.16 -5.04 7.95
C ASP A 169 -2.69 -6.18 7.06
N ILE A 170 -1.79 -7.05 6.60
CA ILE A 170 -2.10 -8.19 5.72
C ILE A 170 -1.69 -9.47 6.42
N THR A 171 -2.56 -10.49 6.35
CA THR A 171 -2.27 -11.86 6.75
C THR A 171 -2.92 -12.83 5.76
N ASP A 172 -2.13 -13.75 5.20
CA ASP A 172 -2.61 -14.80 4.30
C ASP A 172 -3.55 -14.29 3.19
N GLY A 173 -3.17 -13.20 2.50
CA GLY A 173 -3.91 -12.60 1.40
C GLY A 173 -5.12 -11.78 1.81
N ARG A 174 -5.28 -11.44 3.08
CA ARG A 174 -6.41 -10.67 3.59
C ARG A 174 -5.99 -9.36 4.22
N LEU A 175 -6.71 -8.30 3.90
CA LEU A 175 -6.60 -7.03 4.59
C LEU A 175 -7.34 -7.13 5.93
N GLU A 176 -6.60 -7.24 7.04
CA GLU A 176 -7.14 -7.33 8.40
C GLU A 176 -7.60 -5.95 8.90
N ARG A 177 -6.79 -4.93 8.62
CA ARG A 177 -7.01 -3.55 9.00
C ARG A 177 -6.67 -2.64 7.84
N THR A 178 -7.44 -1.58 7.67
CA THR A 178 -7.10 -0.45 6.79
C THR A 178 -7.49 0.84 7.48
N GLU A 179 -6.59 1.80 7.54
CA GLU A 179 -6.80 3.08 8.20
C GLU A 179 -6.20 4.22 7.37
N LEU A 180 -6.96 5.30 7.21
CA LEU A 180 -6.45 6.59 6.74
C LEU A 180 -6.02 7.38 7.99
N VAL A 181 -4.71 7.59 8.13
CA VAL A 181 -4.09 8.19 9.33
C VAL A 181 -3.85 9.66 9.08
N ASP A 182 -4.33 10.51 10.00
CA ASP A 182 -3.97 11.94 10.06
C ASP A 182 -2.53 12.10 10.54
N VAL A 183 -1.71 12.78 9.76
CA VAL A 183 -0.28 13.03 10.03
C VAL A 183 0.06 14.54 10.02
N SER A 184 -0.95 15.41 10.20
CA SER A 184 -0.80 16.87 10.21
C SER A 184 -0.06 17.37 11.44
#